data_273ca322b91ee5c934df80c8d2948009
#
_entry.id   273ca322b91ee5c934df80c8d2948009
#
_cell.length_a   1.000
_cell.length_b   1.000
_cell.length_c   1.000
_cell.angle_alpha   90.00
_cell.angle_beta   90.00
_cell.angle_gamma   90.00
#
_symmetry.space_group_name_H-M   'P 1'
#
loop_
_entity.id
_entity.type
_entity.pdbx_description
1 polymer ?
#
loop_
_entity_poly.entity_id
_entity_poly.type
_entity_poly.pdbx_seq_one_letter_code
_entity_poly.pdbx_strand_id
1 'polypeptide(L)'
;VAVKGYLKALTETVAIAIWGSLFAVLASIPASILAAANTLEILVPGESAFRKSLRHSLRFSVRRLLDFCRGFNEFVMALIFVAVIGLGPFAGVMALAIHTFGILGKVISEGIEAIEPGQVEAVNACGASPLQVVSFGVLPQVMPLIVSYSLLRFESNVRSATILGFVGAGGIGFLMYDKINGYLYREVCTMMILVILSVILIDALCSRLRRRFI
;
A
#
# COMPACT_ATOMS: atom_id res chain seq x y z
N VAL A 1 5.02 -4.13 34.86
CA VAL A 1 5.54 -2.90 34.21
C VAL A 1 6.07 -3.22 32.84
N ALA A 2 6.83 -4.29 32.62
CA ALA A 2 7.42 -4.66 31.32
C ALA A 2 6.38 -4.91 30.19
N VAL A 3 5.30 -5.65 30.48
CA VAL A 3 4.26 -5.97 29.47
C VAL A 3 3.58 -4.72 28.91
N LYS A 4 3.37 -3.69 29.71
CA LYS A 4 2.82 -2.41 29.23
C LYS A 4 3.73 -1.72 28.20
N GLY A 5 5.05 -1.82 28.39
CA GLY A 5 6.02 -1.32 27.41
C GLY A 5 5.97 -2.07 26.09
N TYR A 6 5.84 -3.40 26.14
CA TYR A 6 5.72 -4.23 24.92
C TYR A 6 4.43 -3.96 24.16
N LEU A 7 3.30 -3.79 24.87
CA LEU A 7 2.03 -3.41 24.25
C LEU A 7 2.10 -2.03 23.57
N LYS A 8 2.76 -1.06 24.21
CA LYS A 8 2.96 0.27 23.60
C LYS A 8 3.78 0.17 22.31
N ALA A 9 4.87 -0.58 22.34
CA ALA A 9 5.69 -0.78 21.14
C ALA A 9 4.96 -1.57 20.04
N LEU A 10 4.10 -2.52 20.43
CA LEU A 10 3.24 -3.23 19.49
C LEU A 10 2.20 -2.31 18.83
N THR A 11 1.55 -1.42 19.61
CA THR A 11 0.63 -0.42 19.04
C THR A 11 1.36 0.54 18.11
N GLU A 12 2.59 0.90 18.39
CA GLU A 12 3.44 1.70 17.50
C GLU A 12 3.71 0.97 16.18
N THR A 13 4.04 -0.34 16.21
CA THR A 13 4.23 -1.16 15.01
C THR A 13 2.97 -1.21 14.15
N VAL A 14 1.80 -1.42 14.78
CA VAL A 14 0.51 -1.43 14.08
C VAL A 14 0.20 -0.06 13.50
N ALA A 15 0.50 1.03 14.22
CA ALA A 15 0.31 2.39 13.74
C ALA A 15 1.19 2.68 12.50
N ILE A 16 2.46 2.23 12.49
CA ILE A 16 3.35 2.33 11.32
C ILE A 16 2.71 1.63 10.11
N ALA A 17 2.19 0.43 10.28
CA ALA A 17 1.54 -0.32 9.22
C ALA A 17 0.25 0.36 8.72
N ILE A 18 -0.58 0.91 9.63
CA ILE A 18 -1.81 1.65 9.28
C ILE A 18 -1.48 2.89 8.46
N TRP A 19 -0.60 3.76 8.95
CA TRP A 19 -0.25 4.98 8.25
C TRP A 19 0.45 4.71 6.92
N GLY A 20 1.38 3.75 6.88
CA GLY A 20 2.05 3.34 5.65
C GLY A 20 1.07 2.82 4.60
N SER A 21 0.13 1.97 4.99
CA SER A 21 -0.90 1.45 4.11
C SER A 21 -1.89 2.53 3.66
N LEU A 22 -2.31 3.41 4.56
CA LEU A 22 -3.25 4.51 4.26
C LEU A 22 -2.67 5.45 3.21
N PHE A 23 -1.44 5.92 3.39
CA PHE A 23 -0.77 6.78 2.42
C PHE A 23 -0.57 6.08 1.07
N ALA A 24 -0.20 4.78 1.10
CA ALA A 24 -0.07 3.99 -0.11
C ALA A 24 -1.38 3.88 -0.89
N VAL A 25 -2.50 3.56 -0.23
CA VAL A 25 -3.82 3.43 -0.86
C VAL A 25 -4.27 4.76 -1.45
N LEU A 26 -4.19 5.85 -0.68
CA LEU A 26 -4.61 7.18 -1.14
C LEU A 26 -3.81 7.65 -2.36
N ALA A 27 -2.49 7.37 -2.40
CA ALA A 27 -1.65 7.74 -3.54
C ALA A 27 -1.82 6.78 -4.73
N SER A 28 -2.09 5.49 -4.49
CA SER A 28 -2.19 4.48 -5.55
C SER A 28 -3.42 4.64 -6.42
N ILE A 29 -4.55 5.14 -5.89
CA ILE A 29 -5.79 5.34 -6.67
C ILE A 29 -5.56 6.33 -7.83
N PRO A 30 -5.12 7.58 -7.62
CA PRO A 30 -4.89 8.50 -8.73
C PRO A 30 -3.76 8.03 -9.66
N ALA A 31 -2.70 7.41 -9.12
CA ALA A 31 -1.63 6.88 -9.92
C ALA A 31 -2.09 5.73 -10.83
N SER A 32 -2.95 4.83 -10.35
CA SER A 32 -3.49 3.73 -11.13
C SER A 32 -4.40 4.20 -12.27
N ILE A 33 -5.22 5.23 -12.04
CA ILE A 33 -6.05 5.87 -13.08
C ILE A 33 -5.16 6.42 -14.20
N LEU A 34 -4.03 7.05 -13.85
CA LEU A 34 -3.07 7.57 -14.84
C LEU A 34 -2.19 6.47 -15.48
N ALA A 35 -2.06 5.31 -14.84
CA ALA A 35 -1.29 4.19 -15.36
C ALA A 35 -2.08 3.27 -16.31
N ALA A 36 -3.41 3.28 -16.23
CA ALA A 36 -4.28 2.45 -17.07
C ALA A 36 -4.54 3.10 -18.43
N ALA A 37 -4.49 2.29 -19.50
CA ALA A 37 -4.71 2.77 -20.86
C ALA A 37 -6.15 3.28 -21.07
N ASN A 38 -7.13 2.49 -20.61
CA ASN A 38 -8.56 2.77 -20.78
C ASN A 38 -8.96 4.13 -20.20
N THR A 39 -8.49 4.43 -18.97
CA THR A 39 -8.82 5.70 -18.30
C THR A 39 -8.12 6.89 -18.93
N LEU A 40 -6.89 6.72 -19.43
CA LEU A 40 -6.21 7.80 -20.15
C LEU A 40 -6.89 8.15 -21.48
N GLU A 41 -7.50 7.19 -22.16
CA GLU A 41 -8.30 7.44 -23.37
C GLU A 41 -9.56 8.23 -23.03
N ILE A 42 -10.18 7.97 -21.89
CA ILE A 42 -11.35 8.71 -21.41
C ILE A 42 -10.96 10.15 -20.99
N LEU A 43 -9.86 10.30 -20.24
CA LEU A 43 -9.43 11.59 -19.68
C LEU A 43 -8.85 12.55 -20.72
N VAL A 44 -8.19 12.01 -21.76
CA VAL A 44 -7.56 12.80 -22.85
C VAL A 44 -8.13 12.34 -24.18
N PRO A 45 -9.38 12.68 -24.52
CA PRO A 45 -10.02 12.25 -25.74
C PRO A 45 -9.39 12.93 -26.96
N GLY A 46 -9.33 12.20 -28.09
CA GLY A 46 -8.89 12.71 -29.39
C GLY A 46 -7.74 11.92 -30.01
N GLU A 47 -7.72 11.94 -31.36
CA GLU A 47 -6.80 11.15 -32.18
C GLU A 47 -5.55 11.91 -32.63
N SER A 48 -5.35 13.15 -32.21
CA SER A 48 -4.16 13.93 -32.56
C SER A 48 -2.88 13.19 -32.14
N ALA A 49 -1.88 13.18 -33.03
CA ALA A 49 -0.57 12.56 -32.76
C ALA A 49 0.05 13.07 -31.46
N PHE A 50 -0.12 14.35 -31.14
CA PHE A 50 0.35 14.95 -29.88
C PHE A 50 -0.35 14.34 -28.66
N ARG A 51 -1.69 14.15 -28.70
CA ARG A 51 -2.44 13.55 -27.59
C ARG A 51 -2.10 12.06 -27.39
N LYS A 52 -1.90 11.31 -28.47
CA LYS A 52 -1.44 9.92 -28.43
C LYS A 52 -0.05 9.83 -27.79
N SER A 53 0.87 10.70 -28.20
CA SER A 53 2.21 10.77 -27.59
C SER A 53 2.15 11.14 -26.12
N LEU A 54 1.34 12.13 -25.74
CA LEU A 54 1.16 12.54 -24.35
C LEU A 54 0.61 11.41 -23.47
N ARG A 55 -0.44 10.68 -23.94
CA ARG A 55 -0.99 9.51 -23.23
C ARG A 55 0.07 8.43 -23.05
N HIS A 56 0.81 8.10 -24.11
CA HIS A 56 1.85 7.09 -24.06
C HIS A 56 2.98 7.48 -23.10
N SER A 57 3.45 8.71 -23.16
CA SER A 57 4.51 9.22 -22.29
C SER A 57 4.07 9.25 -20.81
N LEU A 58 2.85 9.74 -20.53
CA LEU A 58 2.32 9.79 -19.18
C LEU A 58 2.16 8.39 -18.59
N ARG A 59 1.52 7.48 -19.34
CA ARG A 59 1.38 6.08 -18.93
C ARG A 59 2.72 5.42 -18.68
N PHE A 60 3.68 5.59 -19.60
CA PHE A 60 5.02 5.02 -19.47
C PHE A 60 5.72 5.54 -18.22
N SER A 61 5.70 6.86 -17.97
CA SER A 61 6.35 7.48 -16.82
C SER A 61 5.75 7.00 -15.49
N VAL A 62 4.42 6.97 -15.39
CA VAL A 62 3.74 6.52 -14.16
C VAL A 62 4.01 5.03 -13.92
N ARG A 63 3.94 4.18 -14.95
CA ARG A 63 4.26 2.74 -14.82
C ARG A 63 5.72 2.51 -14.40
N ARG A 64 6.66 3.27 -14.96
CA ARG A 64 8.08 3.18 -14.54
C ARG A 64 8.27 3.62 -13.10
N LEU A 65 7.57 4.67 -12.66
CA LEU A 65 7.59 5.10 -11.27
C LEU A 65 7.06 4.00 -10.33
N LEU A 66 5.91 3.39 -10.67
CA LEU A 66 5.36 2.29 -9.89
C LEU A 66 6.30 1.07 -9.86
N ASP A 67 6.91 0.72 -11.01
CA ASP A 67 7.87 -0.37 -11.10
C ASP A 67 9.14 -0.07 -10.27
N PHE A 68 9.60 1.16 -10.24
CA PHE A 68 10.71 1.60 -9.39
C PHE A 68 10.37 1.48 -7.91
N CYS A 69 9.22 2.00 -7.48
CA CYS A 69 8.80 1.97 -6.07
C CYS A 69 8.65 0.54 -5.52
N ARG A 70 8.19 -0.42 -6.34
CA ARG A 70 8.06 -1.83 -5.93
C ARG A 70 9.31 -2.67 -6.15
N GLY A 71 10.27 -2.16 -6.94
CA GLY A 71 11.51 -2.87 -7.28
C GLY A 71 12.46 -3.03 -6.09
N PHE A 72 12.39 -2.14 -5.12
CA PHE A 72 13.13 -2.24 -3.88
C PHE A 72 12.32 -2.95 -2.80
N ASN A 73 12.98 -3.84 -2.06
CA ASN A 73 12.38 -4.44 -0.88
C ASN A 73 12.15 -3.36 0.19
N GLU A 74 11.04 -3.44 0.92
CA GLU A 74 10.68 -2.50 1.98
C GLU A 74 11.75 -2.36 3.06
N PHE A 75 12.50 -3.43 3.33
CA PHE A 75 13.60 -3.43 4.29
C PHE A 75 14.77 -2.53 3.83
N VAL A 76 15.15 -2.62 2.56
CA VAL A 76 16.20 -1.78 1.96
C VAL A 76 15.77 -0.32 1.94
N MET A 77 14.50 -0.07 1.59
CA MET A 77 13.91 1.27 1.66
C MET A 77 13.97 1.84 3.07
N ALA A 78 13.63 1.05 4.09
CA ALA A 78 13.69 1.48 5.48
C ALA A 78 15.12 1.85 5.91
N LEU A 79 16.14 1.07 5.50
CA LEU A 79 17.55 1.39 5.75
C LEU A 79 17.93 2.75 5.16
N ILE A 80 17.52 3.02 3.92
CA ILE A 80 17.79 4.31 3.25
C ILE A 80 17.11 5.45 4.02
N PHE A 81 15.82 5.29 4.39
CA PHE A 81 15.10 6.34 5.12
C PHE A 81 15.66 6.55 6.53
N VAL A 82 16.05 5.49 7.23
CA VAL A 82 16.70 5.62 8.54
C VAL A 82 18.03 6.35 8.42
N ALA A 83 18.81 6.09 7.37
CA ALA A 83 20.07 6.78 7.12
C ALA A 83 19.89 8.28 6.81
N VAL A 84 18.81 8.66 6.12
CA VAL A 84 18.56 10.05 5.68
C VAL A 84 17.80 10.87 6.74
N ILE A 85 16.77 10.29 7.35
CA ILE A 85 15.84 10.99 8.25
C ILE A 85 16.22 10.75 9.71
N GLY A 86 16.89 9.65 10.00
CA GLY A 86 17.20 9.19 11.34
C GLY A 86 16.30 8.04 11.82
N LEU A 87 16.65 7.52 13.02
CA LEU A 87 15.90 6.44 13.68
C LEU A 87 14.49 6.92 14.07
N GLY A 88 13.47 6.10 13.82
CA GLY A 88 12.12 6.39 14.28
C GLY A 88 11.00 5.85 13.40
N PRO A 89 9.75 5.90 13.87
CA PRO A 89 8.58 5.35 13.19
C PRO A 89 8.30 5.95 11.82
N PHE A 90 8.67 7.20 11.62
CA PHE A 90 8.44 7.91 10.35
C PHE A 90 9.18 7.27 9.18
N ALA A 91 10.43 6.82 9.39
CA ALA A 91 11.20 6.11 8.36
C ALA A 91 10.50 4.80 7.94
N GLY A 92 9.95 4.05 8.91
CA GLY A 92 9.15 2.85 8.65
C GLY A 92 7.87 3.12 7.86
N VAL A 93 7.13 4.18 8.24
CA VAL A 93 5.91 4.60 7.52
C VAL A 93 6.23 4.93 6.06
N MET A 94 7.29 5.72 5.80
CA MET A 94 7.69 6.10 4.45
C MET A 94 8.11 4.90 3.59
N ALA A 95 8.90 3.98 4.16
CA ALA A 95 9.33 2.77 3.46
C ALA A 95 8.14 1.91 3.04
N LEU A 96 7.21 1.62 3.97
CA LEU A 96 6.00 0.86 3.69
C LEU A 96 5.07 1.57 2.71
N ALA A 97 4.91 2.89 2.85
CA ALA A 97 4.05 3.68 1.98
C ALA A 97 4.52 3.61 0.52
N ILE A 98 5.81 3.86 0.27
CA ILE A 98 6.35 3.89 -1.10
C ILE A 98 6.36 2.50 -1.73
N HIS A 99 6.79 1.48 -0.99
CA HIS A 99 6.80 0.10 -1.51
C HIS A 99 5.38 -0.38 -1.83
N THR A 100 4.45 -0.18 -0.89
CA THR A 100 3.03 -0.58 -1.06
C THR A 100 2.33 0.23 -2.15
N PHE A 101 2.63 1.52 -2.29
CA PHE A 101 2.16 2.37 -3.38
C PHE A 101 2.51 1.78 -4.76
N GLY A 102 3.77 1.35 -4.95
CA GLY A 102 4.22 0.73 -6.19
C GLY A 102 3.44 -0.54 -6.53
N ILE A 103 3.18 -1.40 -5.54
CA ILE A 103 2.45 -2.65 -5.73
C ILE A 103 0.96 -2.39 -5.99
N LEU A 104 0.30 -1.61 -5.13
CA LEU A 104 -1.13 -1.32 -5.27
C LEU A 104 -1.43 -0.57 -6.56
N GLY A 105 -0.63 0.45 -6.89
CA GLY A 105 -0.80 1.21 -8.12
C GLY A 105 -0.74 0.33 -9.37
N LYS A 106 0.17 -0.64 -9.39
CA LYS A 106 0.29 -1.60 -10.48
C LYS A 106 -0.92 -2.54 -10.56
N VAL A 107 -1.27 -3.19 -9.46
CA VAL A 107 -2.39 -4.15 -9.41
C VAL A 107 -3.72 -3.46 -9.73
N ILE A 108 -3.96 -2.28 -9.18
CA ILE A 108 -5.18 -1.52 -9.46
C ILE A 108 -5.23 -1.07 -10.93
N SER A 109 -4.09 -0.64 -11.52
CA SER A 109 -4.06 -0.25 -12.93
C SER A 109 -4.35 -1.42 -13.87
N GLU A 110 -3.88 -2.62 -13.56
CA GLU A 110 -4.21 -3.85 -14.29
C GLU A 110 -5.68 -4.23 -14.11
N GLY A 111 -6.23 -4.05 -12.91
CA GLY A 111 -7.65 -4.23 -12.64
C GLY A 111 -8.54 -3.26 -13.43
N ILE A 112 -8.12 -2.00 -13.55
CA ILE A 112 -8.82 -1.00 -14.38
C ILE A 112 -8.79 -1.40 -15.86
N GLU A 113 -7.69 -1.95 -16.36
CA GLU A 113 -7.61 -2.40 -17.75
C GLU A 113 -8.45 -3.65 -18.04
N ALA A 114 -8.81 -4.42 -17.02
CA ALA A 114 -9.60 -5.65 -17.13
C ALA A 114 -11.13 -5.45 -16.94
N ILE A 115 -11.61 -4.21 -16.74
CA ILE A 115 -13.04 -3.94 -16.56
C ILE A 115 -13.85 -4.18 -17.84
N GLU A 116 -15.16 -4.42 -17.67
CA GLU A 116 -16.09 -4.54 -18.79
C GLU A 116 -16.37 -3.17 -19.44
N PRO A 117 -16.12 -3.02 -20.76
CA PRO A 117 -16.27 -1.74 -21.44
C PRO A 117 -17.74 -1.28 -21.54
N GLY A 118 -18.70 -2.21 -21.57
CA GLY A 118 -20.12 -1.88 -21.75
C GLY A 118 -20.69 -0.94 -20.69
N GLN A 119 -20.26 -1.07 -19.41
CA GLN A 119 -20.70 -0.17 -18.34
C GLN A 119 -20.12 1.25 -18.54
N VAL A 120 -18.88 1.33 -18.98
CA VAL A 120 -18.21 2.60 -19.28
C VAL A 120 -18.87 3.31 -20.47
N GLU A 121 -19.18 2.55 -21.54
CA GLU A 121 -19.87 3.04 -22.71
C GLU A 121 -21.29 3.54 -22.39
N ALA A 122 -22.03 2.82 -21.54
CA ALA A 122 -23.37 3.23 -21.11
C ALA A 122 -23.35 4.59 -20.37
N VAL A 123 -22.39 4.80 -19.45
CA VAL A 123 -22.23 6.07 -18.75
C VAL A 123 -21.82 7.19 -19.73
N ASN A 124 -20.95 6.89 -20.68
CA ASN A 124 -20.49 7.85 -21.69
C ASN A 124 -21.65 8.23 -22.63
N ALA A 125 -22.50 7.28 -23.03
CA ALA A 125 -23.66 7.52 -23.87
C ALA A 125 -24.71 8.47 -23.23
N CYS A 126 -24.74 8.56 -21.89
CA CYS A 126 -25.55 9.54 -21.19
C CYS A 126 -24.99 10.97 -21.23
N GLY A 127 -23.89 11.22 -21.93
CA GLY A 127 -23.26 12.54 -22.03
C GLY A 127 -22.45 12.93 -20.79
N ALA A 128 -21.98 11.95 -20.02
CA ALA A 128 -21.16 12.19 -18.83
C ALA A 128 -19.79 12.78 -19.19
N SER A 129 -19.29 13.67 -18.33
CA SER A 129 -17.93 14.21 -18.48
C SER A 129 -16.87 13.10 -18.19
N PRO A 130 -15.64 13.22 -18.70
CA PRO A 130 -14.59 12.22 -18.50
C PRO A 130 -14.38 11.80 -17.04
N LEU A 131 -14.43 12.75 -16.10
CA LEU A 131 -14.30 12.47 -14.67
C LEU A 131 -15.52 11.71 -14.11
N GLN A 132 -16.72 12.01 -14.61
CA GLN A 132 -17.92 11.26 -14.23
C GLN A 132 -17.89 9.83 -14.78
N VAL A 133 -17.39 9.64 -16.00
CA VAL A 133 -17.21 8.29 -16.57
C VAL A 133 -16.25 7.46 -15.71
N VAL A 134 -15.12 8.03 -15.28
CA VAL A 134 -14.19 7.35 -14.38
C VAL A 134 -14.84 7.06 -13.03
N SER A 135 -15.54 8.03 -12.44
CA SER A 135 -16.13 7.88 -11.11
C SER A 135 -17.31 6.91 -11.05
N PHE A 136 -18.15 6.87 -12.07
CA PHE A 136 -19.38 6.07 -12.09
C PHE A 136 -19.29 4.82 -12.97
N GLY A 137 -18.45 4.82 -14.01
CA GLY A 137 -18.28 3.68 -14.92
C GLY A 137 -17.09 2.78 -14.53
N VAL A 138 -15.97 3.35 -14.09
CA VAL A 138 -14.73 2.61 -13.83
C VAL A 138 -14.59 2.26 -12.35
N LEU A 139 -14.61 3.26 -11.48
CA LEU A 139 -14.30 3.11 -10.07
C LEU A 139 -15.17 2.06 -9.35
N PRO A 140 -16.50 2.00 -9.55
CA PRO A 140 -17.33 1.02 -8.87
C PRO A 140 -16.99 -0.43 -9.21
N GLN A 141 -16.57 -0.70 -10.46
CA GLN A 141 -16.17 -2.04 -10.89
C GLN A 141 -14.86 -2.50 -10.22
N VAL A 142 -13.94 -1.57 -9.94
CA VAL A 142 -12.61 -1.86 -9.39
C VAL A 142 -12.59 -1.77 -7.86
N MET A 143 -13.61 -1.16 -7.23
CA MET A 143 -13.66 -0.99 -5.76
C MET A 143 -13.50 -2.30 -4.97
N PRO A 144 -14.15 -3.43 -5.30
CA PRO A 144 -13.94 -4.69 -4.59
C PRO A 144 -12.47 -5.15 -4.63
N LEU A 145 -11.82 -4.98 -5.79
CA LEU A 145 -10.41 -5.30 -5.98
C LEU A 145 -9.53 -4.37 -5.14
N ILE A 146 -9.78 -3.05 -5.16
CA ILE A 146 -9.03 -2.07 -4.36
C ILE A 146 -9.10 -2.43 -2.88
N VAL A 147 -10.29 -2.68 -2.35
CA VAL A 147 -10.49 -3.03 -0.93
C VAL A 147 -9.77 -4.33 -0.58
N SER A 148 -9.93 -5.37 -1.41
CA SER A 148 -9.30 -6.67 -1.18
C SER A 148 -7.78 -6.58 -1.13
N TYR A 149 -7.17 -5.96 -2.13
CA TYR A 149 -5.70 -5.84 -2.18
C TYR A 149 -5.17 -4.87 -1.12
N SER A 150 -5.90 -3.82 -0.77
CA SER A 150 -5.52 -2.92 0.33
C SER A 150 -5.47 -3.65 1.66
N LEU A 151 -6.45 -4.50 1.96
CA LEU A 151 -6.45 -5.33 3.17
C LEU A 151 -5.32 -6.36 3.17
N LEU A 152 -5.09 -7.05 2.04
CA LEU A 152 -3.96 -7.99 1.89
C LEU A 152 -2.61 -7.30 2.11
N ARG A 153 -2.44 -6.10 1.56
CA ARG A 153 -1.21 -5.32 1.76
C ARG A 153 -1.06 -4.83 3.18
N PHE A 154 -2.15 -4.44 3.84
CA PHE A 154 -2.12 -4.08 5.25
C PHE A 154 -1.67 -5.26 6.14
N GLU A 155 -2.23 -6.47 5.95
CA GLU A 155 -1.78 -7.69 6.62
C GLU A 155 -0.28 -7.92 6.45
N SER A 156 0.22 -7.79 5.21
CA SER A 156 1.65 -7.91 4.92
C SER A 156 2.48 -6.81 5.58
N ASN A 157 2.00 -5.56 5.56
CA ASN A 157 2.69 -4.42 6.12
C ASN A 157 2.85 -4.51 7.65
N VAL A 158 1.89 -5.12 8.36
CA VAL A 158 2.02 -5.36 9.82
C VAL A 158 3.20 -6.29 10.11
N ARG A 159 3.37 -7.35 9.32
CA ARG A 159 4.53 -8.26 9.45
C ARG A 159 5.83 -7.55 9.11
N SER A 160 5.84 -6.82 7.99
CA SER A 160 7.01 -6.05 7.56
C SER A 160 7.40 -4.97 8.58
N ALA A 161 6.43 -4.25 9.17
CA ALA A 161 6.69 -3.24 10.20
C ALA A 161 7.45 -3.80 11.41
N THR A 162 7.17 -5.05 11.80
CA THR A 162 7.91 -5.72 12.87
C THR A 162 9.39 -5.91 12.49
N ILE A 163 9.65 -6.33 11.23
CA ILE A 163 11.01 -6.53 10.73
C ILE A 163 11.74 -5.19 10.55
N LEU A 164 11.06 -4.16 10.07
CA LEU A 164 11.63 -2.82 9.90
C LEU A 164 12.13 -2.22 11.23
N GLY A 165 11.53 -2.62 12.36
CA GLY A 165 11.99 -2.23 13.69
C GLY A 165 13.44 -2.63 13.97
N PHE A 166 13.95 -3.76 13.43
CA PHE A 166 15.34 -4.19 13.60
C PHE A 166 16.36 -3.22 12.98
N VAL A 167 15.95 -2.46 11.97
CA VAL A 167 16.80 -1.44 11.35
C VAL A 167 16.59 -0.03 11.89
N GLY A 168 15.84 0.08 13.00
CA GLY A 168 15.66 1.36 13.67
C GLY A 168 14.41 2.15 13.24
N ALA A 169 13.48 1.52 12.52
CA ALA A 169 12.21 2.12 12.14
C ALA A 169 11.15 2.12 13.28
N GLY A 170 11.56 1.95 14.52
CA GLY A 170 10.70 1.98 15.71
C GLY A 170 9.89 0.71 15.96
N GLY A 171 8.93 0.80 16.87
CA GLY A 171 8.02 -0.29 17.20
C GLY A 171 8.63 -1.45 17.99
N ILE A 172 7.92 -2.57 18.04
CA ILE A 172 8.32 -3.74 18.84
C ILE A 172 9.61 -4.39 18.34
N GLY A 173 9.90 -4.31 17.03
CA GLY A 173 11.13 -4.86 16.46
C GLY A 173 12.38 -4.18 16.98
N PHE A 174 12.34 -2.87 17.22
CA PHE A 174 13.45 -2.13 17.81
C PHE A 174 13.73 -2.58 19.24
N LEU A 175 12.68 -2.77 20.05
CA LEU A 175 12.83 -3.32 21.41
C LEU A 175 13.34 -4.77 21.39
N MET A 176 12.88 -5.59 20.44
CA MET A 176 13.38 -6.96 20.28
C MET A 176 14.88 -6.97 19.98
N TYR A 177 15.34 -6.11 19.08
CA TYR A 177 16.76 -5.98 18.74
C TYR A 177 17.61 -5.60 19.99
N ASP A 178 17.15 -4.62 20.76
CA ASP A 178 17.81 -4.20 22.00
C ASP A 178 17.91 -5.35 23.02
N LYS A 179 16.80 -6.10 23.21
CA LYS A 179 16.76 -7.24 24.14
C LYS A 179 17.58 -8.45 23.66
N ILE A 180 17.68 -8.68 22.35
CA ILE A 180 18.56 -9.70 21.79
C ILE A 180 20.02 -9.37 22.10
N ASN A 181 20.44 -8.12 21.87
CA ASN A 181 21.79 -7.67 22.17
C ASN A 181 22.11 -7.70 23.69
N GLY A 182 21.09 -7.54 24.52
CA GLY A 182 21.19 -7.68 25.98
C GLY A 182 21.10 -9.13 26.49
N TYR A 183 21.05 -10.14 25.60
CA TYR A 183 20.91 -11.57 25.95
C TYR A 183 19.67 -11.90 26.80
N LEU A 184 18.61 -11.06 26.74
CA LEU A 184 17.37 -11.23 27.50
C LEU A 184 16.34 -12.08 26.72
N TYR A 185 16.70 -13.29 26.38
CA TYR A 185 15.91 -14.18 25.51
C TYR A 185 14.48 -14.46 26.00
N ARG A 186 14.25 -14.49 27.34
CA ARG A 186 12.90 -14.66 27.89
C ARG A 186 11.95 -13.51 27.50
N GLU A 187 12.46 -12.27 27.49
CA GLU A 187 11.71 -11.10 27.09
C GLU A 187 11.46 -11.13 25.58
N VAL A 188 12.46 -11.53 24.80
CA VAL A 188 12.33 -11.69 23.34
C VAL A 188 11.25 -12.72 22.99
N CYS A 189 11.25 -13.89 23.64
CA CYS A 189 10.20 -14.90 23.45
C CYS A 189 8.80 -14.36 23.75
N THR A 190 8.66 -13.58 24.82
CA THR A 190 7.38 -12.96 25.20
C THR A 190 6.92 -11.98 24.13
N MET A 191 7.82 -11.14 23.60
CA MET A 191 7.51 -10.22 22.52
C MET A 191 7.14 -10.93 21.22
N MET A 192 7.85 -12.02 20.87
CA MET A 192 7.52 -12.86 19.70
C MET A 192 6.11 -13.43 19.80
N ILE A 193 5.72 -13.96 20.95
CA ILE A 193 4.36 -14.47 21.18
C ILE A 193 3.32 -13.36 20.99
N LEU A 194 3.56 -12.17 21.53
CA LEU A 194 2.67 -11.02 21.38
C LEU A 194 2.54 -10.60 19.89
N VAL A 195 3.64 -10.59 19.14
CA VAL A 195 3.61 -10.29 17.70
C VAL A 195 2.78 -11.34 16.95
N ILE A 196 3.01 -12.63 17.19
CA ILE A 196 2.28 -13.72 16.54
C ILE A 196 0.77 -13.59 16.82
N LEU A 197 0.40 -13.37 18.07
CA LEU A 197 -1.01 -13.21 18.46
C LEU A 197 -1.65 -11.98 17.77
N SER A 198 -0.92 -10.87 17.69
CA SER A 198 -1.41 -9.66 17.02
C SER A 198 -1.60 -9.87 15.52
N VAL A 199 -0.67 -10.54 14.86
CA VAL A 199 -0.77 -10.88 13.42
C VAL A 199 -1.97 -11.77 13.17
N ILE A 200 -2.16 -12.85 13.95
CA ILE A 200 -3.32 -13.75 13.83
C ILE A 200 -4.64 -12.97 14.00
N LEU A 201 -4.72 -12.08 14.96
CA LEU A 201 -5.90 -11.26 15.22
C LEU A 201 -6.20 -10.33 14.03
N ILE A 202 -5.17 -9.65 13.52
CA ILE A 202 -5.30 -8.73 12.37
C ILE A 202 -5.69 -9.51 11.10
N ASP A 203 -5.04 -10.63 10.82
CA ASP A 203 -5.38 -11.49 9.67
C ASP A 203 -6.84 -11.98 9.74
N ALA A 204 -7.31 -12.38 10.92
CA ALA A 204 -8.71 -12.79 11.13
C ALA A 204 -9.68 -11.63 10.92
N LEU A 205 -9.34 -10.42 11.38
CA LEU A 205 -10.15 -9.21 11.21
C LEU A 205 -10.24 -8.81 9.73
N CYS A 206 -9.10 -8.74 9.05
CA CYS A 206 -9.04 -8.39 7.63
C CYS A 206 -9.76 -9.42 6.75
N SER A 207 -9.63 -10.71 7.07
CA SER A 207 -10.35 -11.78 6.36
C SER A 207 -11.87 -11.66 6.51
N ARG A 208 -12.37 -11.30 7.71
CA ARG A 208 -13.81 -11.03 7.93
C ARG A 208 -14.29 -9.82 7.15
N LEU A 209 -13.50 -8.74 7.12
CA LEU A 209 -13.84 -7.54 6.36
C LEU A 209 -13.88 -7.84 4.86
N ARG A 210 -12.90 -8.55 4.34
CA ARG A 210 -12.83 -8.92 2.92
C ARG A 210 -14.05 -9.69 2.45
N ARG A 211 -14.51 -10.69 3.22
CA ARG A 211 -15.73 -11.48 2.91
C ARG A 211 -17.01 -10.65 2.81
N ARG A 212 -17.01 -9.44 3.33
CA ARG A 212 -18.17 -8.55 3.28
C ARG A 212 -18.24 -7.72 2.01
N PHE A 213 -17.13 -7.61 1.28
CA PHE A 213 -16.99 -6.80 0.06
C PHE A 213 -16.85 -7.64 -1.22
N ILE A 214 -16.63 -8.93 -1.07
CA ILE A 214 -16.61 -9.94 -2.12
C ILE A 214 -17.76 -10.92 -1.91
#